data_068e64588fc9ef6200d2ce9b08863e31
#
_entry.id   068e64588fc9ef6200d2ce9b08863e31
#
_cell.length_a   1.000
_cell.length_b   1.000
_cell.length_c   1.000
_cell.angle_alpha   90.00
_cell.angle_beta   90.00
_cell.angle_gamma   90.00
#
_symmetry.space_group_name_H-M   'P 1'
#
loop_
_entity.id
_entity.type
_entity.pdbx_description
1 polymer ?
#
loop_
_entity_poly.entity_id
_entity_poly.type
_entity_poly.pdbx_seq_one_letter_code
_entity_poly.pdbx_strand_id
1 'polypeptide(L)'
;MLINVTGRQFEITPAIQTQAETVLSSLDIPALKVSSVNVVMSREKNHFQVSLVLNCKYHTLKAEVEDFDLYRALDAAADKVEAQCQELKEKIQEHRATAMGETDAAQTQES
;
A
#
# COMPACT_ATOMS: atom_id res chain seq x y z
N MET A 1 -2.45 3.01 12.99
CA MET A 1 -1.88 3.27 11.66
C MET A 1 -2.02 4.75 11.34
N LEU A 2 -0.97 5.36 10.88
CA LEU A 2 -0.97 6.77 10.52
C LEU A 2 -1.07 6.90 9.01
N ILE A 3 -2.01 7.71 8.54
CA ILE A 3 -2.21 7.92 7.11
C ILE A 3 -1.81 9.34 6.76
N ASN A 4 -0.86 9.49 5.86
CA ASN A 4 -0.40 10.78 5.38
C ASN A 4 -0.74 10.94 3.90
N VAL A 5 -1.42 12.03 3.57
CA VAL A 5 -1.81 12.32 2.20
C VAL A 5 -1.13 13.61 1.77
N THR A 6 -0.39 13.55 0.68
CA THR A 6 0.36 14.70 0.18
C THR A 6 0.02 14.96 -1.28
N GLY A 7 -0.19 16.22 -1.61
CA GLY A 7 -0.41 16.62 -3.00
C GLY A 7 0.82 17.32 -3.54
N ARG A 8 1.20 16.99 -4.77
CA ARG A 8 2.30 17.65 -5.45
C ARG A 8 1.75 18.32 -6.68
N GLN A 9 1.92 19.61 -6.73
CA GLN A 9 1.45 20.42 -7.86
C GLN A 9 -0.07 20.44 -7.99
N PHE A 10 -0.78 20.05 -6.93
CA PHE A 10 -2.22 20.28 -6.83
C PHE A 10 -2.63 20.14 -5.38
N GLU A 11 -3.80 20.64 -5.08
CA GLU A 11 -4.26 20.75 -3.71
C GLU A 11 -5.11 19.56 -3.31
N ILE A 12 -4.85 19.00 -2.12
CA ILE A 12 -5.66 17.93 -1.57
C ILE A 12 -6.90 18.54 -0.93
N THR A 13 -8.05 18.32 -1.53
CA THR A 13 -9.31 18.85 -0.98
C THR A 13 -9.78 17.94 0.16
N PRO A 14 -10.70 18.45 1.01
CA PRO A 14 -11.26 17.59 2.04
C PRO A 14 -11.90 16.32 1.51
N ALA A 15 -12.52 16.39 0.34
CA ALA A 15 -13.13 15.20 -0.28
C ALA A 15 -12.06 14.16 -0.62
N ILE A 16 -10.93 14.61 -1.18
CA ILE A 16 -9.84 13.70 -1.53
C ILE A 16 -9.25 13.11 -0.26
N GLN A 17 -9.06 13.94 0.77
CA GLN A 17 -8.51 13.47 2.04
C GLN A 17 -9.40 12.38 2.62
N THR A 18 -10.70 12.61 2.66
CA THR A 18 -11.65 11.67 3.22
C THR A 18 -11.66 10.36 2.43
N GLN A 19 -11.66 10.47 1.11
CA GLN A 19 -11.67 9.28 0.27
C GLN A 19 -10.41 8.47 0.47
N ALA A 20 -9.25 9.15 0.55
CA ALA A 20 -8.00 8.45 0.77
C ALA A 20 -8.01 7.72 2.10
N GLU A 21 -8.47 8.38 3.14
CA GLU A 21 -8.51 7.74 4.45
C GLU A 21 -9.44 6.54 4.47
N THR A 22 -10.57 6.66 3.78
CA THR A 22 -11.53 5.56 3.70
C THR A 22 -10.93 4.36 2.97
N VAL A 23 -10.33 4.62 1.83
CA VAL A 23 -9.74 3.54 1.01
C VAL A 23 -8.56 2.91 1.72
N LEU A 24 -7.69 3.73 2.31
CA LEU A 24 -6.46 3.22 2.88
C LEU A 24 -6.66 2.58 4.25
N SER A 25 -7.77 2.85 4.91
CA SER A 25 -8.00 2.26 6.23
C SER A 25 -8.10 0.74 6.15
N SER A 26 -8.47 0.20 5.00
CA SER A 26 -8.55 -1.25 4.84
C SER A 26 -7.17 -1.91 4.84
N LEU A 27 -6.12 -1.12 4.75
CA LEU A 27 -4.76 -1.66 4.76
C LEU A 27 -4.20 -1.84 6.17
N ASP A 28 -4.99 -1.52 7.19
CA ASP A 28 -4.57 -1.70 8.56
C ASP A 28 -4.77 -3.16 8.96
N ILE A 29 -3.83 -3.99 8.57
CA ILE A 29 -3.92 -5.43 8.77
C ILE A 29 -3.15 -5.80 10.03
N PRO A 30 -3.84 -6.27 11.08
CA PRO A 30 -3.18 -6.51 12.37
C PRO A 30 -1.98 -7.45 12.29
N ALA A 31 -2.07 -8.46 11.44
CA ALA A 31 -0.98 -9.43 11.33
C ALA A 31 0.32 -8.79 10.85
N LEU A 32 0.24 -7.69 10.12
CA LEU A 32 1.42 -7.05 9.55
C LEU A 32 1.95 -5.92 10.41
N LYS A 33 1.17 -5.45 11.38
CA LYS A 33 1.56 -4.36 12.26
C LYS A 33 1.95 -3.13 11.45
N VAL A 34 0.98 -2.64 10.69
CA VAL A 34 1.19 -1.47 9.83
C VAL A 34 1.35 -0.23 10.69
N SER A 35 2.43 0.48 10.52
CA SER A 35 2.69 1.70 11.28
C SER A 35 2.21 2.94 10.54
N SER A 36 2.39 2.99 9.23
CA SER A 36 1.96 4.16 8.47
C SER A 36 1.73 3.83 7.02
N VAL A 37 0.89 4.65 6.40
CA VAL A 37 0.65 4.60 4.96
C VAL A 37 0.80 6.01 4.45
N ASN A 38 1.69 6.20 3.49
CA ASN A 38 1.92 7.50 2.90
C ASN A 38 1.50 7.46 1.45
N VAL A 39 0.67 8.40 1.06
CA VAL A 39 0.24 8.49 -0.33
C VAL A 39 0.58 9.87 -0.85
N VAL A 40 1.23 9.90 -2.02
CA VAL A 40 1.58 11.13 -2.70
C VAL A 40 0.81 11.15 -4.00
N MET A 41 0.04 12.19 -4.20
CA MET A 41 -0.74 12.35 -5.40
C MET A 41 -0.19 13.54 -6.16
N SER A 42 0.03 13.37 -7.45
CA SER A 42 0.50 14.46 -8.28
C SER A 42 -0.31 14.51 -9.56
N ARG A 43 -0.38 15.71 -10.12
CA ARG A 43 -1.08 15.92 -11.37
C ARG A 43 -0.05 16.21 -12.44
N GLU A 44 -0.11 15.45 -13.53
CA GLU A 44 0.80 15.66 -14.62
C GLU A 44 0.03 15.82 -15.91
N LYS A 45 0.07 17.01 -16.45
CA LYS A 45 -0.63 17.32 -17.68
C LYS A 45 -2.11 16.91 -17.56
N ASN A 46 -2.49 15.80 -18.18
CA ASN A 46 -3.88 15.41 -18.17
C ASN A 46 -4.15 14.12 -17.40
N HIS A 47 -3.23 13.73 -16.55
CA HIS A 47 -3.46 12.51 -15.75
C HIS A 47 -2.91 12.72 -14.34
N PHE A 48 -3.24 11.78 -13.47
CA PHE A 48 -2.80 11.81 -12.08
C PHE A 48 -1.89 10.63 -11.80
N GLN A 49 -0.93 10.85 -10.93
CA GLN A 49 -0.04 9.79 -10.48
C GLN A 49 -0.23 9.64 -8.97
N VAL A 50 -0.42 8.40 -8.53
CA VAL A 50 -0.58 8.10 -7.11
C VAL A 50 0.52 7.13 -6.72
N SER A 51 1.32 7.55 -5.75
CA SER A 51 2.38 6.72 -5.18
C SER A 51 2.00 6.40 -3.76
N LEU A 52 2.02 5.14 -3.41
CA LEU A 52 1.59 4.69 -2.11
C LEU A 52 2.70 3.87 -1.47
N VAL A 53 3.04 4.20 -0.23
CA VAL A 53 4.07 3.48 0.53
C VAL A 53 3.46 3.05 1.84
N LEU A 54 3.46 1.76 2.09
CA LEU A 54 2.95 1.21 3.34
C LEU A 54 4.12 0.68 4.15
N ASN A 55 4.26 1.20 5.35
CA ASN A 55 5.33 0.75 6.26
C ASN A 55 4.73 -0.15 7.31
N CYS A 56 5.23 -1.37 7.38
CA CYS A 56 4.84 -2.29 8.43
C CYS A 56 6.09 -2.84 9.07
N LYS A 57 5.90 -3.62 10.12
CA LYS A 57 7.03 -4.13 10.86
C LYS A 57 7.90 -4.98 9.94
N TYR A 58 9.12 -4.61 9.75
CA TYR A 58 10.12 -5.31 8.96
C TYR A 58 9.97 -5.19 7.45
N HIS A 59 8.90 -4.56 6.94
CA HIS A 59 8.69 -4.49 5.49
C HIS A 59 8.15 -3.15 5.07
N THR A 60 8.44 -2.78 3.83
CA THR A 60 7.88 -1.59 3.19
C THR A 60 7.33 -2.02 1.85
N LEU A 61 6.05 -1.75 1.64
CA LEU A 61 5.37 -2.11 0.39
C LEU A 61 5.04 -0.84 -0.37
N LYS A 62 5.16 -0.91 -1.69
CA LYS A 62 4.99 0.27 -2.53
C LYS A 62 4.15 -0.05 -3.76
N ALA A 63 3.47 0.96 -4.26
CA ALA A 63 2.74 0.86 -5.52
C ALA A 63 2.66 2.24 -6.15
N GLU A 64 2.68 2.27 -7.46
CA GLU A 64 2.49 3.50 -8.22
C GLU A 64 1.50 3.24 -9.33
N VAL A 65 0.57 4.17 -9.51
CA VAL A 65 -0.46 4.04 -10.53
C VAL A 65 -0.68 5.38 -11.19
N GLU A 66 -0.90 5.37 -12.49
CA GLU A 66 -1.27 6.56 -13.25
C GLU A 66 -2.64 6.32 -13.89
N ASP A 67 -3.49 7.32 -13.84
CA ASP A 67 -4.82 7.22 -14.43
C ASP A 67 -5.33 8.62 -14.67
N PHE A 68 -6.27 8.76 -15.61
CA PHE A 68 -6.88 10.02 -15.86
C PHE A 68 -7.82 10.42 -14.73
N ASP A 69 -8.28 9.47 -13.95
CA ASP A 69 -9.19 9.69 -12.83
C ASP A 69 -8.43 9.46 -11.52
N LEU A 70 -8.38 10.50 -10.69
CA LEU A 70 -7.63 10.43 -9.45
C LEU A 70 -8.16 9.34 -8.51
N TYR A 71 -9.47 9.21 -8.40
CA TYR A 71 -10.04 8.22 -7.49
C TYR A 71 -9.78 6.81 -7.98
N ARG A 72 -9.79 6.61 -9.29
CA ARG A 72 -9.44 5.30 -9.83
C ARG A 72 -7.99 4.97 -9.59
N ALA A 73 -7.11 5.95 -9.75
CA ALA A 73 -5.69 5.74 -9.48
C ALA A 73 -5.48 5.37 -8.02
N LEU A 74 -6.19 6.05 -7.12
CA LEU A 74 -6.07 5.77 -5.70
C LEU A 74 -6.55 4.37 -5.38
N ASP A 75 -7.71 3.98 -5.91
CA ASP A 75 -8.25 2.65 -5.68
C ASP A 75 -7.31 1.58 -6.21
N ALA A 76 -6.76 1.79 -7.40
CA ALA A 76 -5.86 0.82 -8.00
C ALA A 76 -4.57 0.68 -7.21
N ALA A 77 -4.04 1.80 -6.71
CA ALA A 77 -2.83 1.76 -5.89
C ALA A 77 -3.10 0.99 -4.59
N ALA A 78 -4.25 1.24 -3.97
CA ALA A 78 -4.61 0.53 -2.75
C ALA A 78 -4.76 -0.96 -3.02
N ASP A 79 -5.38 -1.32 -4.14
CA ASP A 79 -5.54 -2.73 -4.50
C ASP A 79 -4.19 -3.41 -4.68
N LYS A 80 -3.25 -2.72 -5.31
CA LYS A 80 -1.93 -3.30 -5.53
C LYS A 80 -1.22 -3.55 -4.21
N VAL A 81 -1.28 -2.59 -3.29
CA VAL A 81 -0.64 -2.76 -2.00
C VAL A 81 -1.37 -3.81 -1.18
N GLU A 82 -2.69 -3.85 -1.28
CA GLU A 82 -3.45 -4.87 -0.56
C GLU A 82 -3.06 -6.27 -1.02
N ALA A 83 -2.87 -6.46 -2.31
CA ALA A 83 -2.43 -7.76 -2.83
C ALA A 83 -1.06 -8.12 -2.26
N GLN A 84 -0.16 -7.15 -2.19
CA GLN A 84 1.15 -7.40 -1.59
C GLN A 84 1.03 -7.73 -0.10
N CYS A 85 0.10 -7.08 0.58
CA CYS A 85 -0.14 -7.36 1.99
C CYS A 85 -0.63 -8.79 2.19
N GLN A 86 -1.55 -9.23 1.34
CA GLN A 86 -2.06 -10.60 1.45
C GLN A 86 -0.95 -11.61 1.21
N GLU A 87 -0.13 -11.36 0.20
CA GLU A 87 1.00 -12.22 -0.07
C GLU A 87 1.94 -12.31 1.12
N LEU A 88 2.26 -11.15 1.69
CA LEU A 88 3.15 -11.10 2.83
C LEU A 88 2.55 -11.80 4.04
N LYS A 89 1.27 -11.60 4.25
CA LYS A 89 0.57 -12.24 5.36
C LYS A 89 0.61 -13.75 5.22
N GLU A 90 0.39 -14.24 4.02
CA GLU A 90 0.45 -15.68 3.77
C GLU A 90 1.84 -16.24 4.00
N LYS A 91 2.85 -15.51 3.58
CA LYS A 91 4.23 -15.96 3.80
C LYS A 91 4.57 -16.04 5.27
N ILE A 92 4.12 -15.05 6.03
CA ILE A 92 4.37 -15.05 7.46
C ILE A 92 3.69 -16.25 8.13
N GLN A 93 2.44 -16.50 7.76
CA GLN A 93 1.71 -17.62 8.34
C GLN A 93 2.31 -18.95 7.94
N GLU A 94 2.68 -19.06 6.68
CA GLU A 94 3.29 -20.27 6.17
C GLU A 94 4.59 -20.57 6.87
N HIS A 95 5.41 -19.54 7.06
CA HIS A 95 6.68 -19.68 7.73
C HIS A 95 6.47 -20.16 9.17
N ARG A 96 5.46 -19.61 9.84
CA ARG A 96 5.16 -20.00 11.18
C ARG A 96 4.67 -21.43 11.24
N ALA A 97 3.85 -21.82 10.28
CA ALA A 97 3.26 -23.14 10.27
C ALA A 97 4.30 -24.22 10.02
N THR A 98 5.23 -23.99 9.13
CA THR A 98 6.20 -25.01 8.85
C THR A 98 7.27 -25.09 9.88
N ALA A 99 7.59 -24.02 10.48
CA ALA A 99 8.57 -23.98 11.51
C ALA A 99 9.85 -24.60 11.11
N MET A 100 9.95 -25.09 10.01
CA MET A 100 11.05 -25.71 9.62
C MET A 100 11.75 -24.96 8.76
N GLY A 101 11.34 -24.25 8.39
CA GLY A 101 11.96 -23.53 7.61
C GLY A 101 12.57 -24.06 6.55
N GLU A 102 12.58 -24.44 6.05
CA GLU A 102 13.07 -24.78 5.15
C GLU A 102 12.75 -24.24 4.22
N THR A 103 12.54 -24.02 3.99
CA THR A 103 12.28 -23.51 3.23
C THR A 103 12.33 -22.49 2.90
N ASP A 104 12.35 -22.24 3.16
CA ASP A 104 12.30 -21.24 2.83
C ASP A 104 12.85 -20.45 2.31
N ALA A 105 13.09 -20.62 2.54
CA ALA A 105 13.85 -19.68 2.21
C ALA A 105 13.80 -19.37 0.91
N ALA A 106 13.79 -20.10 0.50
CA ALA A 106 13.78 -19.92 -0.68
C ALA A 106 12.89 -19.07 -1.17
N GLN A 107 12.31 -19.04 -0.91
CA GLN A 107 11.49 -18.41 -1.40
C GLN A 107 11.59 -17.22 -1.43
N THR A 108 11.97 -17.04 -1.01
CA THR A 108 11.98 -15.89 -0.95
C THR A 108 12.47 -15.17 -1.92
N GLN A 109 12.80 -15.49 -2.42
CA GLN A 109 13.14 -14.85 -3.26
C GLN A 109 12.54 -14.34 -3.96
N GLU A 110 12.00 -14.50 -4.09
CA GLU A 110 11.42 -13.96 -4.77
C GLU A 110 11.07 -13.11 -4.66
N SER A 111 11.14 -12.95 -4.27
CA SER A 111 10.63 -12.11 -4.33
C SER A 111 10.45 -11.52 -4.66
#